data_4632d0511b3aba25b3dc28ac9ef6b59f
#
_entry.id   4632d0511b3aba25b3dc28ac9ef6b59f
#
_cell.length_a   1.000
_cell.length_b   1.000
_cell.length_c   1.000
_cell.angle_alpha   90.00
_cell.angle_beta   90.00
_cell.angle_gamma   90.00
#
_symmetry.space_group_name_H-M   'P 1'
#
loop_
_entity.id
_entity.type
_entity.pdbx_description
1 polymer ?
#
loop_
_entity_poly.entity_id
_entity_poly.type
_entity_poly.pdbx_seq_one_letter_code
_entity_poly.pdbx_strand_id
1 'polypeptide(L)'
;IKGTHKSGYYDIYEVAKINSYVILPIGNEKIVALITRVKSFEENDFEKTSGEISLPKAKRHLIATMIGTISNDDYIEGIYNYPILDNPVWYIIKDDLSKIFDDKKKEEINFENDFYLPIGKASNFFDYNVKINPDKFFCKHSAILGNTGSGKSCTVASILQTLFKYEHGEKGKLKSSNIIIFDTNGEYKETFKENKNINSFNITEDGLKVPYWFMNYEDFEHIFEPSAGTQAPILKSALG
;
A
#
# COMPACT_ATOMS: atom_id res chain seq x y z
N ILE A 1 7.64 17.25 23.50
CA ILE A 1 7.81 15.78 23.46
C ILE A 1 9.27 15.48 23.75
N LYS A 2 9.59 14.82 24.88
CA LYS A 2 10.96 14.53 25.31
C LYS A 2 11.64 13.33 24.63
N GLY A 3 10.98 12.67 23.71
CA GLY A 3 11.49 11.50 23.00
C GLY A 3 10.61 11.12 21.84
N THR A 4 11.15 10.36 20.92
CA THR A 4 10.42 9.81 19.76
C THR A 4 9.72 8.48 20.08
N HIS A 5 10.01 7.90 21.26
CA HIS A 5 9.43 6.64 21.70
C HIS A 5 8.80 6.81 23.08
N LYS A 6 7.63 6.25 23.29
CA LYS A 6 7.02 6.12 24.61
C LYS A 6 6.66 4.67 24.85
N SER A 7 7.02 4.18 26.03
CA SER A 7 6.58 2.87 26.51
C SER A 7 5.14 2.99 26.99
N GLY A 8 4.25 2.23 26.40
CA GLY A 8 2.88 2.00 26.87
C GLY A 8 2.81 0.73 27.72
N TYR A 9 1.61 0.40 28.18
CA TYR A 9 1.41 -0.75 29.09
C TYR A 9 1.79 -2.11 28.46
N TYR A 10 1.77 -2.20 27.11
CA TYR A 10 2.04 -3.42 26.36
C TYR A 10 3.00 -3.25 25.17
N ASP A 11 3.38 -2.01 24.80
CA ASP A 11 4.15 -1.75 23.58
C ASP A 11 4.99 -0.47 23.66
N ILE A 12 5.99 -0.38 22.78
CA ILE A 12 6.78 0.85 22.55
C ILE A 12 6.15 1.58 21.37
N TYR A 13 5.72 2.82 21.57
CA TYR A 13 5.10 3.66 20.54
C TYR A 13 6.09 4.71 20.03
N GLU A 14 6.26 4.77 18.73
CA GLU A 14 6.95 5.90 18.09
C GLU A 14 6.02 7.11 18.03
N VAL A 15 6.45 8.23 18.60
CA VAL A 15 5.65 9.45 18.68
C VAL A 15 6.31 10.57 17.88
N ALA A 16 5.48 11.42 17.25
CA ALA A 16 5.94 12.63 16.60
C ALA A 16 6.85 12.41 15.37
N LYS A 17 6.70 11.32 14.67
CA LYS A 17 7.35 11.05 13.40
C LYS A 17 6.52 11.62 12.25
N ILE A 18 7.16 12.19 11.24
CA ILE A 18 6.47 12.61 10.01
C ILE A 18 5.81 11.38 9.38
N ASN A 19 4.59 11.53 8.86
CA ASN A 19 3.71 10.48 8.37
C ASN A 19 3.20 9.50 9.44
N SER A 20 3.32 9.82 10.73
CA SER A 20 2.59 9.12 11.79
C SER A 20 1.29 9.87 12.13
N TYR A 21 0.37 9.17 12.79
CA TYR A 21 -0.91 9.73 13.19
C TYR A 21 -0.91 10.12 14.67
N VAL A 22 -1.73 11.11 14.98
CA VAL A 22 -2.09 11.50 16.34
C VAL A 22 -3.60 11.56 16.46
N ILE A 23 -4.09 11.39 17.67
CA ILE A 23 -5.51 11.41 18.01
C ILE A 23 -5.79 12.65 18.86
N LEU A 24 -6.86 13.37 18.48
CA LEU A 24 -7.40 14.47 19.27
C LEU A 24 -8.78 14.04 19.78
N PRO A 25 -8.92 13.70 21.06
CA PRO A 25 -10.21 13.30 21.62
C PRO A 25 -11.12 14.51 21.78
N ILE A 26 -12.38 14.38 21.34
CA ILE A 26 -13.43 15.39 21.49
C ILE A 26 -14.70 14.68 21.94
N GLY A 27 -15.05 14.81 23.22
CA GLY A 27 -16.17 14.07 23.79
C GLY A 27 -16.01 12.55 23.58
N ASN A 28 -16.94 11.94 22.90
CA ASN A 28 -16.91 10.50 22.56
C ASN A 28 -16.24 10.20 21.22
N GLU A 29 -15.77 11.22 20.50
CA GLU A 29 -15.15 11.09 19.20
C GLU A 29 -13.63 11.26 19.29
N LYS A 30 -12.93 10.71 18.32
CA LYS A 30 -11.48 10.83 18.18
C LYS A 30 -11.16 11.37 16.79
N ILE A 31 -10.63 12.59 16.69
CA ILE A 31 -10.14 13.11 15.42
C ILE A 31 -8.77 12.51 15.13
N VAL A 32 -8.61 11.98 13.94
CA VAL A 32 -7.35 11.45 13.42
C VAL A 32 -6.64 12.54 12.65
N ALA A 33 -5.39 12.83 13.02
CA ALA A 33 -4.56 13.79 12.31
C ALA A 33 -3.21 13.19 11.91
N LEU A 34 -2.81 13.43 10.66
CA LEU A 34 -1.54 13.01 10.09
C LEU A 34 -0.48 14.09 10.33
N ILE A 35 0.65 13.72 10.92
CA ILE A 35 1.78 14.64 11.12
C ILE A 35 2.48 14.86 9.78
N THR A 36 2.41 16.10 9.29
CA THR A 36 2.99 16.49 8.00
C THR A 36 4.34 17.17 8.14
N ARG A 37 4.60 17.82 9.28
CA ARG A 37 5.85 18.56 9.51
C ARG A 37 6.21 18.65 11.00
N VAL A 38 7.51 18.67 11.25
CA VAL A 38 8.08 18.97 12.57
C VAL A 38 8.94 20.21 12.44
N LYS A 39 8.69 21.23 13.27
CA LYS A 39 9.50 22.46 13.35
C LYS A 39 10.16 22.54 14.70
N SER A 40 11.43 22.99 14.74
CA SER A 40 12.12 23.33 15.96
C SER A 40 12.20 24.87 16.06
N PHE A 41 11.86 25.41 17.21
CA PHE A 41 12.02 26.82 17.52
C PHE A 41 13.00 26.92 18.67
N GLU A 42 13.98 27.80 18.52
CA GLU A 42 14.85 28.21 19.61
C GLU A 42 14.14 29.36 20.35
N GLU A 43 13.79 29.17 21.61
CA GLU A 43 13.36 30.28 22.48
C GLU A 43 14.60 31.04 22.91
N ASN A 44 14.72 32.27 22.45
CA ASN A 44 15.77 33.23 22.88
C ASN A 44 15.45 33.90 24.24
N ASP A 45 14.58 33.32 25.03
CA ASP A 45 14.29 33.84 26.37
C ASP A 45 15.42 33.49 27.33
N PHE A 46 16.41 34.35 27.40
CA PHE A 46 17.39 34.38 28.47
C PHE A 46 16.68 34.85 29.75
N GLU A 47 16.00 33.99 30.46
CA GLU A 47 15.69 34.26 31.87
C GLU A 47 17.00 34.28 32.65
N LYS A 48 17.49 35.46 32.87
CA LYS A 48 18.58 35.74 33.84
C LYS A 48 18.07 35.54 35.25
N THR A 49 18.05 34.31 35.71
CA THR A 49 17.88 34.01 37.12
C THR A 49 19.21 33.45 37.65
N SER A 50 19.89 34.31 38.43
CA SER A 50 20.99 33.98 39.33
C SER A 50 21.91 32.80 38.99
N GLY A 51 22.93 33.03 38.17
CA GLY A 51 24.20 32.27 38.26
C GLY A 51 24.30 30.94 37.52
N GLU A 52 23.23 30.36 37.01
CA GLU A 52 23.28 29.19 36.17
C GLU A 52 22.90 29.54 34.74
N ILE A 53 23.81 29.22 33.79
CA ILE A 53 23.54 29.34 32.35
C ILE A 53 22.64 28.16 31.99
N SER A 54 21.32 28.36 31.95
CA SER A 54 20.40 27.40 31.40
C SER A 54 20.45 27.47 29.87
N LEU A 55 20.88 26.42 29.22
CA LEU A 55 20.83 26.30 27.75
C LEU A 55 19.36 26.38 27.30
N PRO A 56 19.04 27.17 26.26
CA PRO A 56 17.68 27.27 25.76
C PRO A 56 17.15 25.89 25.32
N LYS A 57 16.02 25.52 25.88
CA LYS A 57 15.35 24.28 25.47
C LYS A 57 14.63 24.49 24.14
N ALA A 58 15.09 23.85 23.08
CA ALA A 58 14.41 23.89 21.79
C ALA A 58 12.98 23.33 21.94
N LYS A 59 11.98 24.16 21.67
CA LYS A 59 10.59 23.73 21.56
C LYS A 59 10.34 23.13 20.18
N ARG A 60 9.74 21.94 20.14
CA ARG A 60 9.36 21.28 18.89
C ARG A 60 7.86 21.38 18.69
N HIS A 61 7.46 21.92 17.54
CA HIS A 61 6.08 22.03 17.13
C HIS A 61 5.78 20.96 16.07
N LEU A 62 4.68 20.25 16.25
CA LEU A 62 4.14 19.31 15.27
C LEU A 62 3.06 20.03 14.47
N ILE A 63 3.14 19.92 13.16
CA ILE A 63 2.08 20.36 12.26
C ILE A 63 1.42 19.09 11.75
N ALA A 64 0.13 18.96 11.99
CA ALA A 64 -0.65 17.82 11.57
C ALA A 64 -1.91 18.27 10.80
N THR A 65 -2.29 17.50 9.81
CA THR A 65 -3.52 17.71 9.05
C THR A 65 -4.56 16.71 9.54
N MET A 66 -5.72 17.20 9.93
CA MET A 66 -6.84 16.35 10.32
C MET A 66 -7.41 15.66 9.08
N ILE A 67 -7.61 14.34 9.14
CA ILE A 67 -7.99 13.52 7.99
C ILE A 67 -9.33 12.80 8.16
N GLY A 68 -9.76 12.57 9.39
CA GLY A 68 -11.02 11.88 9.64
C GLY A 68 -11.35 11.80 11.12
N THR A 69 -12.48 11.18 11.41
CA THR A 69 -13.03 11.04 12.76
C THR A 69 -13.36 9.58 13.04
N ILE A 70 -12.96 9.07 14.19
CA ILE A 70 -13.42 7.79 14.73
C ILE A 70 -14.59 8.09 15.67
N SER A 71 -15.79 7.63 15.31
CA SER A 71 -17.01 7.77 16.09
C SER A 71 -17.72 6.41 16.16
N ASN A 72 -18.19 6.01 17.35
CA ASN A 72 -18.84 4.71 17.57
C ASN A 72 -18.05 3.52 17.01
N ASP A 73 -16.73 3.55 17.19
CA ASP A 73 -15.79 2.56 16.67
C ASP A 73 -15.64 2.53 15.15
N ASP A 74 -16.24 3.46 14.41
CA ASP A 74 -16.11 3.58 12.97
C ASP A 74 -15.26 4.78 12.57
N TYR A 75 -14.39 4.57 11.57
CA TYR A 75 -13.65 5.65 10.94
C TYR A 75 -14.46 6.23 9.77
N ILE A 76 -14.64 7.53 9.81
CA ILE A 76 -15.34 8.31 8.78
C ILE A 76 -14.36 9.35 8.25
N GLU A 77 -14.18 9.42 6.94
CA GLU A 77 -13.41 10.48 6.32
C GLU A 77 -14.13 11.83 6.51
N GLY A 78 -13.35 12.85 6.85
CA GLY A 78 -13.88 14.17 7.12
C GLY A 78 -13.94 14.54 8.59
N ILE A 79 -14.11 15.83 8.86
CA ILE A 79 -14.09 16.43 10.18
C ILE A 79 -15.41 17.16 10.38
N TYR A 80 -16.16 16.76 11.38
CA TYR A 80 -17.44 17.38 11.74
C TYR A 80 -17.32 18.25 12.99
N ASN A 81 -16.47 17.84 13.94
CA ASN A 81 -16.19 18.58 15.16
C ASN A 81 -14.73 18.98 15.17
N TYR A 82 -14.42 20.24 15.55
CA TYR A 82 -13.06 20.74 15.60
C TYR A 82 -12.51 20.77 17.03
N PRO A 83 -11.22 20.47 17.24
CA PRO A 83 -10.61 20.57 18.55
C PRO A 83 -10.56 22.03 18.99
N ILE A 84 -10.69 22.25 20.30
CA ILE A 84 -10.51 23.54 20.94
C ILE A 84 -9.04 23.75 21.34
N LEU A 85 -8.70 24.98 21.73
CA LEU A 85 -7.40 25.26 22.33
C LEU A 85 -7.18 24.39 23.57
N ASP A 86 -5.94 23.95 23.75
CA ASP A 86 -5.51 23.08 24.85
C ASP A 86 -6.10 21.67 24.84
N ASN A 87 -6.68 21.24 23.72
CA ASN A 87 -7.15 19.87 23.57
C ASN A 87 -5.98 18.88 23.73
N PRO A 88 -6.11 17.79 24.50
CA PRO A 88 -5.05 16.80 24.60
C PRO A 88 -4.76 16.13 23.27
N VAL A 89 -3.51 15.77 23.03
CA VAL A 89 -3.08 15.02 21.85
C VAL A 89 -2.59 13.66 22.31
N TRP A 90 -3.21 12.59 21.81
CA TRP A 90 -2.87 11.22 22.12
C TRP A 90 -2.08 10.60 20.97
N TYR A 91 -1.22 9.65 21.27
CA TYR A 91 -0.63 8.80 20.24
C TYR A 91 -1.64 7.75 19.80
N ILE A 92 -1.53 7.33 18.54
CA ILE A 92 -2.40 6.32 17.97
C ILE A 92 -2.01 4.93 18.49
N ILE A 93 -2.98 4.07 18.76
CA ILE A 93 -2.78 2.68 19.18
C ILE A 93 -3.21 1.72 18.07
N LYS A 94 -2.86 0.42 18.20
CA LYS A 94 -3.20 -0.60 17.19
C LYS A 94 -4.70 -0.70 16.92
N ASP A 95 -5.52 -0.56 17.95
CA ASP A 95 -6.97 -0.57 17.81
C ASP A 95 -7.49 0.60 16.97
N ASP A 96 -6.96 1.80 17.17
CA ASP A 96 -7.31 2.95 16.33
C ASP A 96 -6.85 2.76 14.88
N LEU A 97 -5.66 2.15 14.66
CA LEU A 97 -5.16 1.83 13.31
C LEU A 97 -6.06 0.82 12.60
N SER A 98 -6.52 -0.21 13.30
CA SER A 98 -7.44 -1.19 12.72
C SER A 98 -8.77 -0.56 12.32
N LYS A 99 -9.21 0.47 13.06
CA LYS A 99 -10.41 1.25 12.73
C LYS A 99 -10.24 2.11 11.47
N ILE A 100 -9.04 2.55 11.18
CA ILE A 100 -8.73 3.37 10.00
C ILE A 100 -8.50 2.51 8.75
N PHE A 101 -7.76 1.41 8.89
CA PHE A 101 -7.24 0.65 7.75
C PHE A 101 -7.95 -0.67 7.48
N ASP A 102 -8.57 -1.30 8.49
CA ASP A 102 -9.31 -2.53 8.28
C ASP A 102 -10.74 -2.19 7.78
N ASP A 103 -11.18 -2.83 6.71
CA ASP A 103 -12.51 -2.63 6.11
C ASP A 103 -13.58 -3.14 7.09
N LYS A 104 -14.36 -2.21 7.67
CA LYS A 104 -15.25 -2.47 8.80
C LYS A 104 -16.68 -2.88 8.43
N LYS A 105 -16.99 -3.11 7.18
CA LYS A 105 -18.29 -3.69 6.82
C LYS A 105 -18.44 -5.14 7.32
N LYS A 106 -17.98 -5.38 8.55
CA LYS A 106 -17.99 -6.70 9.21
C LYS A 106 -19.35 -7.14 9.70
N GLU A 107 -20.33 -6.27 9.81
CA GLU A 107 -21.64 -6.65 10.39
C GLU A 107 -22.65 -7.21 9.38
N GLU A 108 -22.45 -6.99 8.08
CA GLU A 108 -23.30 -7.58 7.03
C GLU A 108 -22.65 -8.69 6.21
N ILE A 109 -21.40 -9.04 6.53
CA ILE A 109 -20.61 -9.96 5.71
C ILE A 109 -20.55 -11.30 6.41
N ASN A 110 -21.10 -12.31 5.78
CA ASN A 110 -20.88 -13.71 6.11
C ASN A 110 -19.38 -13.97 6.28
N PHE A 111 -18.93 -14.16 7.53
CA PHE A 111 -17.55 -14.38 7.92
C PHE A 111 -16.82 -15.52 7.16
N GLU A 112 -17.52 -16.27 6.37
CA GLU A 112 -16.98 -17.35 5.56
C GLU A 112 -16.33 -16.88 4.25
N ASN A 113 -16.59 -15.66 3.75
CA ASN A 113 -16.19 -15.23 2.42
C ASN A 113 -15.18 -14.06 2.36
N ASP A 114 -14.93 -13.32 3.44
CA ASP A 114 -13.98 -12.21 3.41
C ASP A 114 -12.57 -12.68 3.77
N PHE A 115 -11.77 -12.79 2.74
CA PHE A 115 -10.36 -13.12 2.84
C PHE A 115 -9.50 -11.86 2.70
N TYR A 116 -8.64 -11.62 3.68
CA TYR A 116 -7.66 -10.52 3.66
C TYR A 116 -6.24 -11.05 3.57
N LEU A 117 -5.52 -10.60 2.54
CA LEU A 117 -4.16 -10.99 2.25
C LEU A 117 -3.18 -10.01 2.93
N PRO A 118 -2.31 -10.45 3.86
CA PRO A 118 -1.27 -9.59 4.40
C PRO A 118 -0.17 -9.40 3.35
N ILE A 119 0.03 -8.15 2.91
CA ILE A 119 1.02 -7.82 1.87
C ILE A 119 2.33 -7.26 2.42
N GLY A 120 2.37 -6.89 3.68
CA GLY A 120 3.57 -6.34 4.31
C GLY A 120 3.29 -5.73 5.67
N LYS A 121 4.33 -5.10 6.24
CA LYS A 121 4.24 -4.35 7.49
C LYS A 121 4.33 -2.86 7.22
N ALA A 122 3.56 -2.07 7.96
CA ALA A 122 3.61 -0.63 7.86
C ALA A 122 4.96 -0.12 8.43
N SER A 123 5.66 0.72 7.66
CA SER A 123 6.96 1.27 8.08
C SER A 123 6.86 2.25 9.24
N ASN A 124 5.70 2.91 9.38
CA ASN A 124 5.47 3.95 10.37
C ASN A 124 4.79 3.46 11.65
N PHE A 125 4.33 2.19 11.66
CA PHE A 125 3.63 1.61 12.80
C PHE A 125 4.25 0.26 13.13
N PHE A 126 4.84 0.18 14.30
CA PHE A 126 5.49 -1.03 14.75
C PHE A 126 4.49 -2.20 14.75
N ASP A 127 4.84 -3.24 13.99
CA ASP A 127 4.13 -4.53 13.93
C ASP A 127 2.66 -4.47 13.45
N TYR A 128 2.28 -3.44 12.68
CA TYR A 128 0.99 -3.41 12.01
C TYR A 128 1.09 -4.05 10.62
N ASN A 129 0.34 -5.14 10.40
CA ASN A 129 0.28 -5.81 9.11
C ASN A 129 -0.73 -5.12 8.20
N VAL A 130 -0.25 -4.64 7.06
CA VAL A 130 -1.11 -4.10 5.99
C VAL A 130 -1.76 -5.27 5.27
N LYS A 131 -3.07 -5.25 5.19
CA LYS A 131 -3.88 -6.30 4.55
C LYS A 131 -4.68 -5.71 3.40
N ILE A 132 -4.86 -6.47 2.34
CA ILE A 132 -5.73 -6.12 1.21
C ILE A 132 -6.81 -7.18 1.04
N ASN A 133 -7.96 -6.76 0.55
CA ASN A 133 -8.97 -7.67 0.04
C ASN A 133 -8.59 -8.04 -1.39
N PRO A 134 -8.26 -9.32 -1.70
CA PRO A 134 -7.78 -9.73 -3.02
C PRO A 134 -8.77 -9.43 -4.13
N ASP A 135 -10.07 -9.66 -3.91
CA ASP A 135 -11.11 -9.44 -4.92
C ASP A 135 -11.20 -7.95 -5.30
N LYS A 136 -11.15 -7.07 -4.29
CA LYS A 136 -11.15 -5.63 -4.55
C LYS A 136 -9.86 -5.13 -5.19
N PHE A 137 -8.72 -5.75 -4.86
CA PHE A 137 -7.41 -5.34 -5.36
C PHE A 137 -7.12 -5.86 -6.77
N PHE A 138 -7.31 -7.16 -7.01
CA PHE A 138 -6.98 -7.80 -8.29
C PHE A 138 -8.08 -7.65 -9.35
N CYS A 139 -9.35 -7.46 -8.95
CA CYS A 139 -10.44 -7.21 -9.91
C CYS A 139 -10.51 -5.75 -10.39
N LYS A 140 -9.56 -4.90 -10.00
CA LYS A 140 -9.46 -3.49 -10.43
C LYS A 140 -8.09 -3.20 -11.02
N HIS A 141 -7.99 -2.09 -11.77
CA HIS A 141 -6.70 -1.62 -12.27
C HIS A 141 -5.84 -1.12 -11.12
N SER A 142 -4.61 -1.60 -11.06
CA SER A 142 -3.62 -1.20 -10.06
C SER A 142 -2.30 -0.88 -10.76
N ALA A 143 -1.56 0.10 -10.24
CA ALA A 143 -0.25 0.46 -10.74
C ALA A 143 0.77 0.53 -9.60
N ILE A 144 1.95 -0.07 -9.80
CA ILE A 144 3.09 0.02 -8.89
C ILE A 144 4.14 0.90 -9.56
N LEU A 145 4.30 2.10 -9.03
CA LEU A 145 5.17 3.13 -9.58
C LEU A 145 6.45 3.28 -8.75
N GLY A 146 7.55 3.55 -9.43
CA GLY A 146 8.83 3.78 -8.77
C GLY A 146 9.99 3.81 -9.77
N ASN A 147 11.14 4.32 -9.35
CA ASN A 147 12.35 4.36 -10.15
C ASN A 147 13.00 2.96 -10.27
N THR A 148 13.95 2.82 -11.16
CA THR A 148 14.77 1.60 -11.27
C THR A 148 15.45 1.32 -9.93
N GLY A 149 15.42 0.07 -9.48
CA GLY A 149 15.98 -0.33 -8.19
C GLY A 149 15.10 -0.04 -6.96
N SER A 150 13.92 0.57 -7.11
CA SER A 150 12.99 0.86 -5.99
C SER A 150 12.25 -0.35 -5.44
N GLY A 151 12.39 -1.52 -6.06
CA GLY A 151 11.73 -2.76 -5.63
C GLY A 151 10.34 -3.00 -6.22
N LYS A 152 9.98 -2.38 -7.34
CA LYS A 152 8.67 -2.58 -7.99
C LYS A 152 8.35 -4.05 -8.25
N SER A 153 9.24 -4.73 -8.98
CA SER A 153 9.09 -6.15 -9.35
C SER A 153 9.12 -7.06 -8.12
N CYS A 154 9.97 -6.74 -7.13
CA CYS A 154 9.98 -7.45 -5.86
C CYS A 154 8.66 -7.29 -5.09
N THR A 155 8.03 -6.12 -5.16
CA THR A 155 6.73 -5.87 -4.52
C THR A 155 5.63 -6.72 -5.18
N VAL A 156 5.56 -6.72 -6.52
CA VAL A 156 4.62 -7.56 -7.27
C VAL A 156 4.85 -9.04 -6.95
N ALA A 157 6.10 -9.49 -7.02
CA ALA A 157 6.47 -10.87 -6.72
C ALA A 157 6.08 -11.28 -5.30
N SER A 158 6.32 -10.42 -4.30
CA SER A 158 5.97 -10.67 -2.90
C SER A 158 4.46 -10.79 -2.69
N ILE A 159 3.67 -9.92 -3.33
CA ILE A 159 2.20 -9.99 -3.26
C ILE A 159 1.70 -11.30 -3.88
N LEU A 160 2.19 -11.67 -5.06
CA LEU A 160 1.80 -12.91 -5.74
C LEU A 160 2.26 -14.16 -5.00
N GLN A 161 3.48 -14.18 -4.46
CA GLN A 161 3.95 -15.29 -3.62
C GLN A 161 3.11 -15.45 -2.36
N THR A 162 2.69 -14.35 -1.75
CA THR A 162 1.81 -14.40 -0.60
C THR A 162 0.44 -14.95 -0.99
N LEU A 163 -0.11 -14.52 -2.12
CA LEU A 163 -1.36 -15.04 -2.65
C LEU A 163 -1.28 -16.57 -2.86
N PHE A 164 -0.23 -17.08 -3.51
CA PHE A 164 -0.04 -18.52 -3.74
C PHE A 164 0.15 -19.31 -2.45
N LYS A 165 0.83 -18.77 -1.44
CA LYS A 165 0.95 -19.43 -0.12
C LYS A 165 -0.39 -19.59 0.58
N TYR A 166 -1.30 -18.64 0.40
CA TYR A 166 -2.65 -18.71 0.98
C TYR A 166 -3.60 -19.59 0.18
N GLU A 167 -3.39 -19.77 -1.12
CA GLU A 167 -4.17 -20.67 -1.96
C GLU A 167 -4.02 -22.13 -1.51
N HIS A 168 -2.80 -22.51 -1.12
CA HIS A 168 -2.48 -23.87 -0.65
C HIS A 168 -2.75 -24.11 0.84
N GLY A 169 -3.14 -23.06 1.59
CA GLY A 169 -3.50 -23.19 3.00
C GLY A 169 -4.93 -23.75 3.20
N GLU A 170 -5.21 -24.24 4.40
CA GLU A 170 -6.45 -24.95 4.79
C GLU A 170 -7.79 -24.28 4.42
N LYS A 171 -7.78 -23.06 3.91
CA LYS A 171 -9.00 -22.29 3.61
C LYS A 171 -9.43 -22.28 2.15
N GLY A 172 -8.70 -22.87 1.22
CA GLY A 172 -9.10 -23.19 -0.16
C GLY A 172 -10.00 -22.19 -0.91
N LYS A 173 -9.90 -20.88 -0.59
CA LYS A 173 -10.87 -19.88 -1.06
C LYS A 173 -10.56 -19.31 -2.46
N LEU A 174 -9.36 -19.56 -2.99
CA LEU A 174 -8.93 -19.05 -4.30
C LEU A 174 -9.01 -20.12 -5.38
N LYS A 175 -10.14 -20.83 -5.47
CA LYS A 175 -10.28 -22.06 -6.30
C LYS A 175 -10.23 -21.86 -7.81
N SER A 176 -10.20 -20.65 -8.34
CA SER A 176 -10.36 -20.41 -9.78
C SER A 176 -9.60 -19.19 -10.29
N SER A 177 -8.53 -18.75 -9.62
CA SER A 177 -7.76 -17.59 -10.07
C SER A 177 -6.72 -18.02 -11.11
N ASN A 178 -6.79 -17.42 -12.29
CA ASN A 178 -5.74 -17.51 -13.30
C ASN A 178 -5.01 -16.18 -13.37
N ILE A 179 -3.68 -16.21 -13.27
CA ILE A 179 -2.84 -15.03 -13.37
C ILE A 179 -1.95 -15.17 -14.60
N ILE A 180 -2.00 -14.20 -15.48
CA ILE A 180 -1.15 -14.13 -16.67
C ILE A 180 -0.19 -12.97 -16.46
N ILE A 181 1.12 -13.23 -16.58
CA ILE A 181 2.18 -12.25 -16.43
C ILE A 181 2.90 -12.09 -17.78
N PHE A 182 2.88 -10.89 -18.33
CA PHE A 182 3.72 -10.51 -19.45
C PHE A 182 5.02 -9.91 -18.91
N ASP A 183 6.08 -10.72 -18.90
CA ASP A 183 7.38 -10.37 -18.32
C ASP A 183 8.36 -9.94 -19.39
N THR A 184 8.32 -8.66 -19.73
CA THR A 184 9.18 -8.09 -20.79
C THR A 184 10.67 -8.05 -20.43
N ASN A 185 10.98 -8.04 -19.13
CA ASN A 185 12.36 -7.91 -18.64
C ASN A 185 12.94 -9.24 -18.10
N GLY A 186 12.14 -10.29 -18.01
CA GLY A 186 12.57 -11.58 -17.46
C GLY A 186 12.80 -11.61 -15.93
N GLU A 187 12.15 -10.69 -15.19
CA GLU A 187 12.39 -10.52 -13.75
C GLU A 187 11.64 -11.56 -12.89
N TYR A 188 10.58 -12.16 -13.42
CA TYR A 188 9.68 -13.03 -12.64
C TYR A 188 10.00 -14.53 -12.80
N LYS A 189 10.68 -14.94 -13.86
CA LYS A 189 11.00 -16.35 -14.15
C LYS A 189 11.67 -17.05 -12.96
N GLU A 190 12.73 -16.45 -12.43
CA GLU A 190 13.48 -17.01 -11.29
C GLU A 190 12.68 -16.96 -9.97
N THR A 191 11.84 -15.94 -9.81
CA THR A 191 11.03 -15.73 -8.59
C THR A 191 10.03 -16.85 -8.35
N PHE A 192 9.50 -17.46 -9.43
CA PHE A 192 8.46 -18.48 -9.36
C PHE A 192 8.92 -19.89 -9.79
N LYS A 193 10.20 -20.09 -9.99
CA LYS A 193 10.80 -21.34 -10.50
C LYS A 193 10.43 -22.59 -9.70
N GLU A 194 10.25 -22.46 -8.39
CA GLU A 194 9.92 -23.59 -7.52
C GLU A 194 8.41 -23.91 -7.48
N ASN A 195 7.55 -23.07 -8.06
CA ASN A 195 6.11 -23.27 -8.02
C ASN A 195 5.64 -24.11 -9.21
N LYS A 196 5.24 -25.35 -8.94
CA LYS A 196 4.80 -26.32 -9.95
C LYS A 196 3.52 -25.95 -10.70
N ASN A 197 2.77 -24.98 -10.21
CA ASN A 197 1.53 -24.52 -10.83
C ASN A 197 1.75 -23.36 -11.82
N ILE A 198 3.00 -22.98 -12.06
CA ILE A 198 3.34 -21.88 -12.96
C ILE A 198 3.98 -22.45 -14.22
N ASN A 199 3.40 -22.11 -15.35
CA ASN A 199 3.96 -22.38 -16.67
C ASN A 199 4.66 -21.11 -17.17
N SER A 200 5.97 -21.18 -17.41
CA SER A 200 6.75 -20.10 -17.97
C SER A 200 7.09 -20.40 -19.43
N PHE A 201 6.72 -19.50 -20.33
CA PHE A 201 7.02 -19.61 -21.75
C PHE A 201 7.97 -18.47 -22.13
N ASN A 202 9.12 -18.82 -22.71
CA ASN A 202 10.04 -17.84 -23.29
C ASN A 202 9.86 -17.79 -24.80
N ILE A 203 9.66 -16.59 -25.35
CA ILE A 203 9.45 -16.40 -26.79
C ILE A 203 10.68 -16.83 -27.60
N THR A 204 11.88 -16.69 -27.03
CA THR A 204 13.15 -16.94 -27.75
C THR A 204 13.65 -18.38 -27.64
N GLU A 205 13.44 -19.05 -26.51
CA GLU A 205 14.07 -20.37 -26.24
C GLU A 205 13.07 -21.53 -26.27
N ASP A 206 11.93 -21.36 -25.63
CA ASP A 206 10.92 -22.44 -25.48
C ASP A 206 9.74 -22.30 -26.44
N GLY A 207 9.79 -21.25 -27.29
CA GLY A 207 8.87 -21.04 -28.37
C GLY A 207 7.42 -20.95 -27.95
N LEU A 208 7.00 -19.80 -27.41
CA LEU A 208 5.57 -19.49 -27.40
C LEU A 208 5.11 -19.50 -28.85
N LYS A 209 4.42 -20.58 -29.26
CA LYS A 209 3.86 -20.71 -30.59
C LYS A 209 2.46 -20.15 -30.58
N VAL A 210 2.29 -18.98 -31.17
CA VAL A 210 0.96 -18.40 -31.39
C VAL A 210 0.44 -18.96 -32.69
N PRO A 211 -0.71 -19.67 -32.71
CA PRO A 211 -1.31 -20.14 -33.93
C PRO A 211 -1.70 -18.97 -34.82
N TYR A 212 -1.33 -19.02 -36.12
CA TYR A 212 -1.55 -17.92 -37.04
C TYR A 212 -3.03 -17.53 -37.22
N TRP A 213 -3.95 -18.45 -36.96
CA TRP A 213 -5.40 -18.18 -37.04
C TRP A 213 -5.96 -17.35 -35.86
N PHE A 214 -5.14 -17.08 -34.83
CA PHE A 214 -5.47 -16.11 -33.78
C PHE A 214 -4.98 -14.70 -34.10
N MET A 215 -4.18 -14.55 -35.15
CA MET A 215 -3.61 -13.27 -35.55
C MET A 215 -4.60 -12.49 -36.41
N ASN A 216 -4.71 -11.19 -36.14
CA ASN A 216 -5.45 -10.25 -36.93
C ASN A 216 -4.56 -9.57 -37.98
N TYR A 217 -5.13 -8.70 -38.82
CA TYR A 217 -4.37 -7.97 -39.83
C TYR A 217 -3.22 -7.15 -39.24
N GLU A 218 -3.44 -6.50 -38.09
CA GLU A 218 -2.44 -5.65 -37.44
C GLU A 218 -1.25 -6.48 -36.91
N ASP A 219 -1.50 -7.69 -36.40
CA ASP A 219 -0.45 -8.62 -35.98
C ASP A 219 0.43 -9.02 -37.18
N PHE A 220 -0.18 -9.34 -38.33
CA PHE A 220 0.54 -9.67 -39.53
C PHE A 220 1.29 -8.46 -40.11
N GLU A 221 0.71 -7.24 -40.03
CA GLU A 221 1.36 -6.00 -40.44
C GLU A 221 2.63 -5.76 -39.64
N HIS A 222 2.59 -5.97 -38.33
CA HIS A 222 3.77 -5.86 -37.45
C HIS A 222 4.84 -6.92 -37.73
N ILE A 223 4.46 -8.15 -38.13
CA ILE A 223 5.41 -9.23 -38.41
C ILE A 223 6.09 -9.04 -39.75
N PHE A 224 5.33 -8.66 -40.75
CA PHE A 224 5.83 -8.60 -42.15
C PHE A 224 6.31 -7.22 -42.57
N GLU A 225 5.97 -6.19 -41.79
CA GLU A 225 6.30 -4.77 -42.10
C GLU A 225 6.06 -4.42 -43.58
N PRO A 226 4.86 -4.69 -44.12
CA PRO A 226 4.61 -4.53 -45.57
C PRO A 226 4.69 -3.08 -45.98
N SER A 227 5.27 -2.82 -47.19
CA SER A 227 5.28 -1.48 -47.75
C SER A 227 3.85 -0.98 -48.01
N ALA A 228 3.58 0.26 -47.59
CA ALA A 228 2.22 0.84 -47.59
C ALA A 228 1.58 0.91 -48.99
N GLY A 229 2.39 1.05 -50.05
CA GLY A 229 1.89 1.26 -51.42
C GLY A 229 1.44 0.01 -52.16
N THR A 230 2.08 -1.12 -51.94
CA THR A 230 1.84 -2.35 -52.70
C THR A 230 1.57 -3.59 -51.87
N GLN A 231 2.32 -3.80 -50.82
CA GLN A 231 2.23 -5.03 -50.05
C GLN A 231 1.11 -5.01 -49.01
N ALA A 232 0.87 -3.88 -48.33
CA ALA A 232 -0.17 -3.75 -47.31
C ALA A 232 -1.58 -3.97 -47.89
N PRO A 233 -1.97 -3.45 -49.08
CA PRO A 233 -3.27 -3.77 -49.68
C PRO A 233 -3.43 -5.24 -50.02
N ILE A 234 -2.35 -5.91 -50.51
CA ILE A 234 -2.37 -7.33 -50.81
C ILE A 234 -2.55 -8.16 -49.57
N LEU A 235 -1.79 -7.84 -48.50
CA LEU A 235 -1.93 -8.51 -47.20
C LEU A 235 -3.35 -8.36 -46.65
N LYS A 236 -3.91 -7.17 -46.72
CA LYS A 236 -5.29 -6.91 -46.27
C LYS A 236 -6.32 -7.70 -47.06
N SER A 237 -6.13 -7.81 -48.38
CA SER A 237 -7.01 -8.59 -49.25
C SER A 237 -6.88 -10.10 -49.02
N ALA A 238 -5.71 -10.58 -48.59
CA ALA A 238 -5.47 -12.01 -48.32
C ALA A 238 -6.02 -12.47 -46.96
N LEU A 239 -6.15 -11.56 -46.02
CA LEU A 239 -6.66 -11.87 -44.67
C LEU A 239 -8.16 -11.61 -44.54
N GLY A 240 -8.79 -11.04 -45.52
CA GLY A 240 -10.23 -10.91 -45.64
C GLY A 240 -10.91 -9.80 -45.05
#